data_c1397a5a336535b7636c1755cb268e41
#
_entry.id   c1397a5a336535b7636c1755cb268e41
#
_cell.length_a   1.000
_cell.length_b   1.000
_cell.length_c   1.000
_cell.angle_alpha   90.00
_cell.angle_beta   90.00
_cell.angle_gamma   90.00
#
_symmetry.space_group_name_H-M   'P 1'
#
loop_
_entity.id
_entity.type
_entity.pdbx_description
1 polymer ?
#
loop_
_entity_poly.entity_id
_entity_poly.type
_entity_poly.pdbx_seq_one_letter_code
_entity_poly.pdbx_strand_id
1 'polypeptide(L)'
;MEPDYVKLKEIKPALAGYVREAQGLLRRSPVPDEAAVHDIRVLMKKARAVMRLIVSQIDKESYDREYSTFREVGRIMCSWRETSVHRKTLKDLRKKKPAVFSSLHDNELIETLMTKTEQPAESSQDIKNDLDQIDDLLNKTGFRIRFQSMNNLDAKQLLNELDNSYKIVVDRYLVARNNPKTENFHEFRKKAKDFLYQLFFFRPLNPPIVKALEKKLDAITQNLGKCNDLAQLIKTLGYRYSGTSNSPALDELAVIIRQEQDRSLSKVWPLSYKIFCPGQKLINLLGFRILMM
;
A
#
# COMPACT_ATOMS: atom_id res chain seq x y z
N MET A 1 28.34 11.14 -20.54
CA MET A 1 27.53 9.90 -20.54
C MET A 1 26.66 9.96 -19.29
N GLU A 2 25.33 10.06 -19.43
CA GLU A 2 24.45 10.02 -18.27
C GLU A 2 24.63 8.68 -17.57
N PRO A 3 24.69 8.66 -16.22
CA PRO A 3 24.91 7.42 -15.50
C PRO A 3 23.69 6.49 -15.69
N ASP A 4 23.90 5.36 -16.31
CA ASP A 4 22.88 4.36 -16.68
C ASP A 4 22.32 3.56 -15.50
N TYR A 5 22.58 4.03 -14.26
CA TYR A 5 22.18 3.32 -13.04
C TYR A 5 20.76 3.65 -12.54
N VAL A 6 20.11 4.65 -13.14
CA VAL A 6 18.73 5.04 -12.83
C VAL A 6 17.91 5.12 -14.12
N LYS A 7 16.70 4.60 -14.07
CA LYS A 7 15.75 4.64 -15.20
C LYS A 7 15.10 6.02 -15.34
N LEU A 8 15.89 7.07 -15.57
CA LEU A 8 15.40 8.45 -15.67
C LEU A 8 14.29 8.60 -16.72
N LYS A 9 14.53 8.05 -17.92
CA LYS A 9 13.62 8.13 -19.06
C LYS A 9 12.30 7.37 -18.85
N GLU A 10 12.23 6.47 -17.85
CA GLU A 10 11.02 5.71 -17.54
C GLU A 10 10.10 6.43 -16.52
N ILE A 11 10.54 7.49 -15.84
CA ILE A 11 9.77 8.15 -14.78
C ILE A 11 8.48 8.76 -15.32
N LYS A 12 8.57 9.63 -16.34
CA LYS A 12 7.40 10.24 -16.97
C LYS A 12 6.48 9.21 -17.64
N PRO A 13 6.99 8.26 -18.45
CA PRO A 13 6.19 7.16 -18.98
C PRO A 13 5.49 6.31 -17.92
N ALA A 14 6.14 6.04 -16.78
CA ALA A 14 5.52 5.30 -15.68
C ALA A 14 4.34 6.05 -15.07
N LEU A 15 4.50 7.35 -14.77
CA LEU A 15 3.40 8.19 -14.28
C LEU A 15 2.22 8.22 -15.26
N ALA A 16 2.50 8.49 -16.54
CA ALA A 16 1.48 8.50 -17.58
C ALA A 16 0.83 7.11 -17.76
N GLY A 17 1.62 6.03 -17.61
CA GLY A 17 1.15 4.66 -17.66
C GLY A 17 0.17 4.35 -16.52
N TYR A 18 0.50 4.75 -15.29
CA TYR A 18 -0.39 4.54 -14.13
C TYR A 18 -1.73 5.25 -14.27
N VAL A 19 -1.73 6.47 -14.83
CA VAL A 19 -2.96 7.22 -15.10
C VAL A 19 -3.80 6.52 -16.16
N ARG A 20 -3.19 6.14 -17.30
CA ARG A 20 -3.90 5.46 -18.40
C ARG A 20 -4.46 4.11 -17.99
N GLU A 21 -3.70 3.33 -17.22
CA GLU A 21 -4.15 2.04 -16.72
C GLU A 21 -5.32 2.21 -15.74
N ALA A 22 -5.26 3.20 -14.84
CA ALA A 22 -6.35 3.51 -13.93
C ALA A 22 -7.64 3.93 -14.69
N GLN A 23 -7.50 4.75 -15.73
CA GLN A 23 -8.62 5.12 -16.61
C GLN A 23 -9.20 3.91 -17.35
N GLY A 24 -8.34 3.02 -17.86
CA GLY A 24 -8.77 1.78 -18.52
C GLY A 24 -9.56 0.86 -17.58
N LEU A 25 -9.12 0.74 -16.32
CA LEU A 25 -9.83 -0.04 -15.29
C LEU A 25 -11.16 0.62 -14.90
N LEU A 26 -11.19 1.95 -14.79
CA LEU A 26 -12.40 2.70 -14.45
C LEU A 26 -13.50 2.54 -15.51
N ARG A 27 -13.11 2.51 -16.79
CA ARG A 27 -14.03 2.46 -17.95
C ARG A 27 -14.38 1.06 -18.42
N ARG A 28 -13.82 0.01 -17.78
CA ARG A 28 -14.06 -1.39 -18.18
C ARG A 28 -15.51 -1.83 -17.95
N SER A 29 -16.17 -1.31 -16.92
CA SER A 29 -17.55 -1.60 -16.58
C SER A 29 -18.23 -0.35 -16.01
N PRO A 30 -19.57 -0.26 -16.05
CA PRO A 30 -20.30 0.89 -15.48
C PRO A 30 -19.98 1.16 -14.01
N VAL A 31 -19.72 0.09 -13.24
CA VAL A 31 -19.21 0.17 -11.86
C VAL A 31 -17.99 -0.75 -11.75
N PRO A 32 -16.82 -0.25 -11.36
CA PRO A 32 -15.62 -1.05 -11.18
C PRO A 32 -15.82 -2.15 -10.12
N ASP A 33 -15.37 -3.36 -10.42
CA ASP A 33 -15.35 -4.45 -9.45
C ASP A 33 -14.25 -4.27 -8.37
N GLU A 34 -14.27 -5.13 -7.34
CA GLU A 34 -13.29 -5.08 -6.25
C GLU A 34 -11.83 -5.15 -6.73
N ALA A 35 -11.57 -5.89 -7.79
CA ALA A 35 -10.22 -6.02 -8.35
C ALA A 35 -9.78 -4.73 -9.02
N ALA A 36 -10.63 -4.12 -9.86
CA ALA A 36 -10.38 -2.84 -10.50
C ALA A 36 -10.18 -1.73 -9.46
N VAL A 37 -11.04 -1.64 -8.43
CA VAL A 37 -10.89 -0.69 -7.32
C VAL A 37 -9.54 -0.90 -6.60
N HIS A 38 -9.17 -2.16 -6.33
CA HIS A 38 -7.87 -2.47 -5.73
C HIS A 38 -6.71 -1.97 -6.59
N ASP A 39 -6.74 -2.28 -7.88
CA ASP A 39 -5.65 -1.98 -8.80
C ASP A 39 -5.52 -0.48 -9.04
N ILE A 40 -6.62 0.26 -9.22
CA ILE A 40 -6.60 1.73 -9.30
C ILE A 40 -5.92 2.32 -8.05
N ARG A 41 -6.28 1.87 -6.85
CA ARG A 41 -5.66 2.33 -5.61
C ARG A 41 -4.16 2.00 -5.52
N VAL A 42 -3.74 0.84 -6.06
CA VAL A 42 -2.31 0.47 -6.13
C VAL A 42 -1.58 1.40 -7.10
N LEU A 43 -2.16 1.69 -8.27
CA LEU A 43 -1.60 2.63 -9.25
C LEU A 43 -1.44 4.03 -8.65
N MET A 44 -2.43 4.54 -7.93
CA MET A 44 -2.34 5.83 -7.24
C MET A 44 -1.25 5.85 -6.14
N LYS A 45 -1.01 4.74 -5.46
CA LYS A 45 0.11 4.62 -4.50
C LYS A 45 1.46 4.63 -5.21
N LYS A 46 1.59 3.92 -6.34
CA LYS A 46 2.79 3.94 -7.17
C LYS A 46 3.07 5.36 -7.70
N ALA A 47 2.05 6.03 -8.25
CA ALA A 47 2.18 7.41 -8.73
C ALA A 47 2.68 8.35 -7.63
N ARG A 48 2.09 8.30 -6.42
CA ARG A 48 2.56 9.11 -5.28
C ARG A 48 3.98 8.78 -4.83
N ALA A 49 4.39 7.53 -4.91
CA ALA A 49 5.77 7.14 -4.58
C ALA A 49 6.76 7.72 -5.60
N VAL A 50 6.42 7.73 -6.90
CA VAL A 50 7.21 8.37 -7.95
C VAL A 50 7.26 9.88 -7.76
N MET A 51 6.13 10.53 -7.46
CA MET A 51 6.12 11.97 -7.18
C MET A 51 7.09 12.34 -6.04
N ARG A 52 7.11 11.56 -4.94
CA ARG A 52 8.08 11.79 -3.86
C ARG A 52 9.53 11.59 -4.29
N LEU A 53 9.78 10.71 -5.26
CA LEU A 53 11.13 10.47 -5.77
C LEU A 53 11.67 11.65 -6.58
N ILE A 54 10.78 12.43 -7.18
CA ILE A 54 11.15 13.60 -8.03
C ILE A 54 10.85 14.93 -7.34
N VAL A 55 10.48 14.94 -6.06
CA VAL A 55 10.00 16.14 -5.36
C VAL A 55 10.96 17.32 -5.39
N SER A 56 12.26 17.06 -5.31
CA SER A 56 13.31 18.08 -5.36
C SER A 56 13.61 18.62 -6.77
N GLN A 57 13.02 18.02 -7.80
CA GLN A 57 13.35 18.30 -9.20
C GLN A 57 12.17 18.80 -10.04
N ILE A 58 11.04 19.03 -9.42
CA ILE A 58 9.86 19.66 -10.01
C ILE A 58 9.40 20.81 -9.15
N ASP A 59 8.68 21.75 -9.75
CA ASP A 59 8.13 22.86 -9.00
C ASP A 59 7.10 22.40 -7.97
N LYS A 60 7.06 23.11 -6.85
CA LYS A 60 6.23 22.76 -5.69
C LYS A 60 4.73 22.73 -6.04
N GLU A 61 4.27 23.64 -6.86
CA GLU A 61 2.86 23.72 -7.25
C GLU A 61 2.44 22.49 -8.05
N SER A 62 3.23 22.08 -9.03
CA SER A 62 3.02 20.86 -9.80
C SER A 62 3.07 19.63 -8.91
N TYR A 63 4.04 19.55 -7.98
CA TYR A 63 4.12 18.45 -7.03
C TYR A 63 2.85 18.35 -6.18
N ASP A 64 2.47 19.42 -5.51
CA ASP A 64 1.35 19.45 -4.58
C ASP A 64 0.02 19.12 -5.30
N ARG A 65 -0.17 19.65 -6.48
CA ARG A 65 -1.34 19.41 -7.31
C ARG A 65 -1.47 17.94 -7.73
N GLU A 66 -0.44 17.38 -8.37
CA GLU A 66 -0.51 16.00 -8.85
C GLU A 66 -0.54 15.00 -7.70
N TYR A 67 0.26 15.24 -6.66
CA TYR A 67 0.25 14.40 -5.45
C TYR A 67 -1.12 14.40 -4.76
N SER A 68 -1.76 15.56 -4.65
CA SER A 68 -3.11 15.70 -4.08
C SER A 68 -4.14 14.97 -4.93
N THR A 69 -4.05 15.07 -6.26
CA THR A 69 -4.95 14.36 -7.18
C THR A 69 -4.85 12.85 -6.99
N PHE A 70 -3.63 12.28 -6.98
CA PHE A 70 -3.46 10.84 -6.73
C PHE A 70 -3.91 10.40 -5.34
N ARG A 71 -3.82 11.28 -4.35
CA ARG A 71 -4.33 11.03 -2.99
C ARG A 71 -5.85 11.02 -2.99
N GLU A 72 -6.48 11.98 -3.67
CA GLU A 72 -7.93 12.13 -3.70
C GLU A 72 -8.61 10.96 -4.41
N VAL A 73 -8.14 10.56 -5.59
CA VAL A 73 -8.62 9.35 -6.27
C VAL A 73 -8.54 8.12 -5.36
N GLY A 74 -7.41 7.97 -4.66
CA GLY A 74 -7.25 6.87 -3.71
C GLY A 74 -8.18 6.97 -2.48
N ARG A 75 -8.61 8.16 -2.08
CA ARG A 75 -9.54 8.43 -0.97
C ARG A 75 -10.98 8.08 -1.39
N ILE A 76 -11.43 8.57 -2.52
CA ILE A 76 -12.78 8.27 -3.05
C ILE A 76 -12.96 6.75 -3.17
N MET A 77 -11.97 6.06 -3.72
CA MET A 77 -11.99 4.59 -3.84
C MET A 77 -11.86 3.84 -2.49
N CYS A 78 -11.74 4.54 -1.34
CA CYS A 78 -11.55 3.86 -0.06
C CYS A 78 -12.85 3.27 0.47
N SER A 79 -13.95 4.03 0.42
CA SER A 79 -15.29 3.63 0.86
C SER A 79 -15.76 2.33 0.19
N TRP A 80 -15.39 2.14 -1.07
CA TRP A 80 -15.80 0.99 -1.90
C TRP A 80 -15.11 -0.34 -1.54
N ARG A 81 -14.15 -0.36 -0.61
CA ARG A 81 -13.33 -1.54 -0.35
C ARG A 81 -13.47 -2.14 1.05
N GLU A 82 -13.94 -1.40 2.02
CA GLU A 82 -13.80 -1.75 3.44
C GLU A 82 -14.48 -3.10 3.78
N THR A 83 -15.67 -3.33 3.27
CA THR A 83 -16.47 -4.55 3.50
C THR A 83 -15.83 -5.79 2.86
N SER A 84 -15.21 -5.63 1.68
CA SER A 84 -14.60 -6.74 0.94
C SER A 84 -13.36 -7.31 1.63
N VAL A 85 -12.59 -6.46 2.32
CA VAL A 85 -11.39 -6.89 3.06
C VAL A 85 -11.77 -7.76 4.24
N HIS A 86 -12.79 -7.38 5.02
CA HIS A 86 -13.27 -8.18 6.16
C HIS A 86 -13.77 -9.55 5.70
N ARG A 87 -14.57 -9.59 4.65
CA ARG A 87 -15.07 -10.85 4.06
C ARG A 87 -13.93 -11.78 3.63
N LYS A 88 -12.94 -11.24 2.91
CA LYS A 88 -11.77 -12.03 2.49
C LYS A 88 -11.00 -12.56 3.69
N THR A 89 -10.76 -11.73 4.69
CA THR A 89 -10.03 -12.09 5.91
C THR A 89 -10.77 -13.20 6.67
N LEU A 90 -12.09 -13.08 6.83
CA LEU A 90 -12.93 -14.11 7.48
C LEU A 90 -12.93 -15.42 6.68
N LYS A 91 -13.04 -15.38 5.35
CA LYS A 91 -12.94 -16.57 4.50
C LYS A 91 -11.60 -17.28 4.65
N ASP A 92 -10.50 -16.54 4.72
CA ASP A 92 -9.16 -17.11 4.91
C ASP A 92 -9.00 -17.73 6.32
N LEU A 93 -9.56 -17.11 7.35
CA LEU A 93 -9.60 -17.66 8.72
C LEU A 93 -10.46 -18.92 8.80
N ARG A 94 -11.66 -18.92 8.18
CA ARG A 94 -12.56 -20.08 8.12
C ARG A 94 -11.88 -21.31 7.51
N LYS A 95 -11.12 -21.13 6.42
CA LYS A 95 -10.35 -22.20 5.79
C LYS A 95 -9.30 -22.81 6.73
N LYS A 96 -8.70 -21.98 7.61
CA LYS A 96 -7.66 -22.41 8.54
C LYS A 96 -8.20 -23.02 9.83
N LYS A 97 -9.37 -22.58 10.28
CA LYS A 97 -9.97 -22.91 11.57
C LYS A 97 -11.48 -23.19 11.43
N PRO A 98 -11.87 -24.24 10.67
CA PRO A 98 -13.27 -24.50 10.37
C PRO A 98 -14.13 -24.77 11.61
N ALA A 99 -13.58 -25.42 12.65
CA ALA A 99 -14.32 -25.73 13.86
C ALA A 99 -14.88 -24.50 14.58
N VAL A 100 -14.10 -23.41 14.68
CA VAL A 100 -14.56 -22.17 15.32
C VAL A 100 -15.69 -21.53 14.52
N PHE A 101 -15.62 -21.60 13.19
CA PHE A 101 -16.68 -21.06 12.34
C PHE A 101 -17.97 -21.90 12.35
N SER A 102 -17.89 -23.19 12.73
CA SER A 102 -19.10 -24.00 12.98
C SER A 102 -19.86 -23.50 14.22
N SER A 103 -19.17 -23.08 15.26
CA SER A 103 -19.77 -22.48 16.46
C SER A 103 -20.27 -21.05 16.26
N LEU A 104 -19.92 -20.42 15.14
CA LEU A 104 -20.34 -19.05 14.74
C LEU A 104 -21.41 -19.05 13.65
N HIS A 105 -21.98 -20.21 13.31
CA HIS A 105 -22.92 -20.37 12.21
C HIS A 105 -24.15 -19.44 12.34
N ASP A 106 -24.67 -19.28 13.56
CA ASP A 106 -25.86 -18.48 13.84
C ASP A 106 -25.53 -17.05 14.32
N ASN A 107 -24.27 -16.62 14.13
CA ASN A 107 -23.87 -15.29 14.54
C ASN A 107 -24.16 -14.27 13.43
N GLU A 108 -25.20 -13.45 13.61
CA GLU A 108 -25.68 -12.45 12.67
C GLU A 108 -24.58 -11.49 12.20
N LEU A 109 -23.64 -11.12 13.09
CA LEU A 109 -22.53 -10.24 12.74
C LEU A 109 -21.56 -10.91 11.74
N ILE A 110 -21.19 -12.16 12.01
CA ILE A 110 -20.28 -12.92 11.13
C ILE A 110 -20.98 -13.19 9.79
N GLU A 111 -22.26 -13.55 9.81
CA GLU A 111 -23.05 -13.73 8.62
C GLU A 111 -23.13 -12.46 7.77
N THR A 112 -23.43 -11.32 8.38
CA THR A 112 -23.43 -10.00 7.71
C THR A 112 -22.08 -9.67 7.07
N LEU A 113 -20.95 -9.93 7.78
CA LEU A 113 -19.60 -9.67 7.26
C LEU A 113 -19.19 -10.66 6.15
N MET A 114 -19.77 -11.85 6.13
CA MET A 114 -19.47 -12.90 5.13
C MET A 114 -20.39 -12.88 3.94
N THR A 115 -21.62 -12.38 4.08
CA THR A 115 -22.55 -12.21 2.97
C THR A 115 -22.03 -11.11 2.04
N LYS A 116 -22.33 -11.27 0.77
CA LYS A 116 -22.03 -10.29 -0.26
C LYS A 116 -23.00 -9.13 -0.09
N THR A 117 -22.57 -8.06 0.53
CA THR A 117 -23.27 -6.79 0.35
C THR A 117 -23.08 -6.40 -1.11
N GLU A 118 -24.07 -6.61 -1.92
CA GLU A 118 -24.11 -6.10 -3.28
C GLU A 118 -24.17 -4.58 -3.15
N GLN A 119 -23.07 -3.93 -3.52
CA GLN A 119 -22.88 -2.50 -3.61
C GLN A 119 -22.64 -1.74 -2.29
N PRO A 120 -21.87 -0.63 -2.34
CA PRO A 120 -21.77 0.32 -1.25
C PRO A 120 -23.19 0.81 -0.90
N ALA A 121 -23.41 1.13 0.37
CA ALA A 121 -24.66 1.73 0.86
C ALA A 121 -24.93 3.13 0.26
N GLU A 122 -24.10 3.58 -0.66
CA GLU A 122 -24.22 4.83 -1.40
C GLU A 122 -25.29 4.68 -2.48
N SER A 123 -26.03 5.75 -2.71
CA SER A 123 -27.04 5.78 -3.78
C SER A 123 -26.36 5.58 -5.15
N SER A 124 -27.10 5.08 -6.14
CA SER A 124 -26.58 4.95 -7.51
C SER A 124 -26.07 6.30 -8.06
N GLN A 125 -26.61 7.40 -7.57
CA GLN A 125 -26.20 8.76 -7.94
C GLN A 125 -24.84 9.14 -7.30
N ASP A 126 -24.59 8.75 -6.04
CA ASP A 126 -23.31 9.03 -5.36
C ASP A 126 -22.18 8.26 -6.04
N ILE A 127 -22.41 7.00 -6.39
CA ILE A 127 -21.45 6.19 -7.15
C ILE A 127 -21.12 6.85 -8.49
N LYS A 128 -22.11 7.33 -9.21
CA LYS A 128 -21.91 8.01 -10.49
C LYS A 128 -21.12 9.30 -10.32
N ASN A 129 -21.44 10.10 -9.32
CA ASN A 129 -20.72 11.35 -9.01
C ASN A 129 -19.24 11.07 -8.68
N ASP A 130 -18.96 10.03 -7.88
CA ASP A 130 -17.61 9.60 -7.55
C ASP A 130 -16.83 9.18 -8.80
N LEU A 131 -17.44 8.39 -9.69
CA LEU A 131 -16.82 7.96 -10.96
C LEU A 131 -16.51 9.13 -11.87
N ASP A 132 -17.46 10.05 -12.05
CA ASP A 132 -17.30 11.25 -12.86
C ASP A 132 -16.16 12.12 -12.29
N GLN A 133 -16.10 12.29 -10.97
CA GLN A 133 -15.02 13.02 -10.29
C GLN A 133 -13.66 12.37 -10.50
N ILE A 134 -13.56 11.05 -10.37
CA ILE A 134 -12.31 10.30 -10.57
C ILE A 134 -11.86 10.41 -12.03
N ASP A 135 -12.77 10.25 -13.00
CA ASP A 135 -12.44 10.35 -14.43
C ASP A 135 -11.94 11.75 -14.79
N ASP A 136 -12.59 12.81 -14.28
CA ASP A 136 -12.14 14.20 -14.46
C ASP A 136 -10.75 14.44 -13.87
N LEU A 137 -10.51 13.98 -12.64
CA LEU A 137 -9.21 14.09 -11.98
C LEU A 137 -8.11 13.38 -12.78
N LEU A 138 -8.36 12.17 -13.24
CA LEU A 138 -7.40 11.38 -14.02
C LEU A 138 -7.16 11.99 -15.40
N ASN A 139 -8.19 12.52 -16.08
CA ASN A 139 -8.08 13.18 -17.37
C ASN A 139 -7.22 14.45 -17.26
N LYS A 140 -7.50 15.32 -16.30
CA LYS A 140 -6.72 16.54 -16.04
C LYS A 140 -5.26 16.23 -15.73
N THR A 141 -5.01 15.24 -14.86
CA THR A 141 -3.64 14.81 -14.51
C THR A 141 -2.92 14.20 -15.72
N GLY A 142 -3.58 13.33 -16.47
CA GLY A 142 -3.01 12.73 -17.69
C GLY A 142 -2.59 13.78 -18.71
N PHE A 143 -3.42 14.81 -18.91
CA PHE A 143 -3.08 15.93 -19.76
C PHE A 143 -1.85 16.69 -19.23
N ARG A 144 -1.84 17.08 -17.96
CA ARG A 144 -0.72 17.85 -17.38
C ARG A 144 0.60 17.08 -17.43
N ILE A 145 0.63 15.78 -17.06
CA ILE A 145 1.83 14.94 -17.13
C ILE A 145 2.37 14.88 -18.55
N ARG A 146 1.50 14.84 -19.57
CA ARG A 146 1.92 14.81 -20.98
C ARG A 146 2.78 16.02 -21.34
N PHE A 147 2.42 17.21 -20.86
CA PHE A 147 3.10 18.46 -21.18
C PHE A 147 4.16 18.88 -20.15
N GLN A 148 4.19 18.26 -18.98
CA GLN A 148 5.19 18.56 -17.96
C GLN A 148 6.58 18.13 -18.43
N SER A 149 7.55 19.04 -18.37
CA SER A 149 8.94 18.72 -18.65
C SER A 149 9.54 17.92 -17.50
N MET A 150 10.04 16.70 -17.81
CA MET A 150 10.79 15.84 -16.88
C MET A 150 12.08 15.34 -17.57
N ASN A 151 12.61 16.14 -18.50
CA ASN A 151 13.74 15.70 -19.33
C ASN A 151 15.09 15.91 -18.64
N ASN A 152 15.14 16.79 -17.64
CA ASN A 152 16.38 17.19 -16.95
C ASN A 152 16.47 16.61 -15.54
N LEU A 153 15.91 15.40 -15.30
CA LEU A 153 16.04 14.76 -14.00
C LEU A 153 17.50 14.33 -13.76
N ASP A 154 18.01 14.65 -12.60
CA ASP A 154 19.37 14.30 -12.16
C ASP A 154 19.36 13.00 -11.34
N ALA A 155 20.17 12.03 -11.78
CA ALA A 155 20.24 10.71 -11.16
C ALA A 155 20.75 10.76 -9.71
N LYS A 156 21.68 11.68 -9.39
CA LYS A 156 22.24 11.84 -8.05
C LYS A 156 21.19 12.38 -7.08
N GLN A 157 20.40 13.35 -7.53
CA GLN A 157 19.28 13.87 -6.72
C GLN A 157 18.23 12.79 -6.48
N LEU A 158 17.91 11.97 -7.48
CA LEU A 158 17.00 10.83 -7.28
C LEU A 158 17.55 9.81 -6.27
N LEU A 159 18.85 9.54 -6.29
CA LEU A 159 19.47 8.66 -5.31
C LEU A 159 19.42 9.27 -3.90
N ASN A 160 19.58 10.56 -3.75
CA ASN A 160 19.41 11.26 -2.48
C ASN A 160 17.96 11.15 -1.96
N GLU A 161 16.97 11.31 -2.85
CA GLU A 161 15.55 11.15 -2.46
C GLU A 161 15.21 9.70 -2.10
N LEU A 162 15.83 8.72 -2.77
CA LEU A 162 15.71 7.32 -2.38
C LEU A 162 16.31 7.06 -0.99
N ASP A 163 17.48 7.66 -0.69
CA ASP A 163 18.12 7.55 0.62
C ASP A 163 17.29 8.23 1.71
N ASN A 164 16.68 9.38 1.43
CA ASN A 164 15.74 10.04 2.33
C ASN A 164 14.52 9.14 2.60
N SER A 165 13.97 8.52 1.57
CA SER A 165 12.88 7.56 1.71
C SER A 165 13.29 6.35 2.55
N TYR A 166 14.49 5.83 2.35
CA TYR A 166 15.06 4.74 3.16
C TYR A 166 15.19 5.11 4.63
N LYS A 167 15.77 6.28 4.95
CA LYS A 167 15.88 6.79 6.33
C LYS A 167 14.53 6.89 7.01
N ILE A 168 13.51 7.40 6.31
CA ILE A 168 12.14 7.47 6.83
C ILE A 168 11.60 6.07 7.14
N VAL A 169 11.89 5.05 6.30
CA VAL A 169 11.47 3.67 6.56
C VAL A 169 12.18 3.11 7.79
N VAL A 170 13.49 3.36 7.94
CA VAL A 170 14.26 2.95 9.13
C VAL A 170 13.64 3.54 10.40
N ASP A 171 13.34 4.83 10.42
CA ASP A 171 12.69 5.48 11.56
C ASP A 171 11.35 4.83 11.91
N ARG A 172 10.50 4.58 10.90
CA ARG A 172 9.18 3.94 11.11
C ARG A 172 9.31 2.49 11.55
N TYR A 173 10.32 1.77 11.06
CA TYR A 173 10.64 0.43 11.55
C TYR A 173 11.03 0.46 13.04
N LEU A 174 11.92 1.36 13.46
CA LEU A 174 12.36 1.49 14.86
C LEU A 174 11.17 1.87 15.77
N VAL A 175 10.34 2.82 15.36
CA VAL A 175 9.11 3.18 16.09
C VAL A 175 8.18 1.98 16.23
N ALA A 176 7.93 1.23 15.14
CA ALA A 176 7.06 0.05 15.16
C ALA A 176 7.64 -1.09 16.01
N ARG A 177 8.97 -1.22 16.05
CA ARG A 177 9.67 -2.24 16.83
C ARG A 177 9.64 -1.93 18.34
N ASN A 178 9.85 -0.65 18.71
CA ASN A 178 9.89 -0.22 20.10
C ASN A 178 8.50 0.00 20.70
N ASN A 179 7.52 0.33 19.87
CA ASN A 179 6.13 0.54 20.28
C ASN A 179 5.19 -0.20 19.31
N PRO A 180 4.94 -1.51 19.53
CA PRO A 180 4.24 -2.39 18.60
C PRO A 180 2.71 -2.16 18.63
N LYS A 181 2.26 -1.00 18.14
CA LYS A 181 0.85 -0.65 17.94
C LYS A 181 0.45 -0.74 16.47
N THR A 182 -0.82 -1.02 16.22
CA THR A 182 -1.37 -1.16 14.86
C THR A 182 -1.08 0.05 13.99
N GLU A 183 -1.18 1.26 14.55
CA GLU A 183 -0.92 2.52 13.84
C GLU A 183 0.55 2.60 13.37
N ASN A 184 1.49 2.17 14.23
CA ASN A 184 2.90 2.16 13.91
C ASN A 184 3.24 1.12 12.83
N PHE A 185 2.60 -0.06 12.87
CA PHE A 185 2.72 -1.06 11.80
C PHE A 185 2.18 -0.55 10.48
N HIS A 186 1.05 0.18 10.52
CA HIS A 186 0.47 0.78 9.34
C HIS A 186 1.39 1.85 8.72
N GLU A 187 1.96 2.75 9.54
CA GLU A 187 2.89 3.78 9.06
C GLU A 187 4.19 3.16 8.51
N PHE A 188 4.76 2.17 9.20
CA PHE A 188 5.90 1.41 8.69
C PHE A 188 5.58 0.78 7.33
N ARG A 189 4.44 0.08 7.21
CA ARG A 189 4.00 -0.51 5.95
C ARG A 189 3.86 0.51 4.83
N LYS A 190 3.27 1.67 5.09
CA LYS A 190 3.10 2.74 4.09
C LYS A 190 4.45 3.18 3.53
N LYS A 191 5.41 3.49 4.40
CA LYS A 191 6.72 3.97 3.99
C LYS A 191 7.54 2.88 3.30
N ALA A 192 7.48 1.63 3.79
CA ALA A 192 8.13 0.50 3.13
C ALA A 192 7.55 0.23 1.72
N LYS A 193 6.24 0.43 1.50
CA LYS A 193 5.61 0.33 0.17
C LYS A 193 6.05 1.46 -0.76
N ASP A 194 6.16 2.69 -0.26
CA ASP A 194 6.65 3.82 -1.05
C ASP A 194 8.09 3.54 -1.53
N PHE A 195 8.96 3.12 -0.62
CA PHE A 195 10.35 2.76 -0.92
C PHE A 195 10.44 1.59 -1.91
N LEU A 196 9.62 0.55 -1.73
CA LEU A 196 9.54 -0.58 -2.66
C LEU A 196 9.19 -0.12 -4.10
N TYR A 197 8.24 0.79 -4.26
CA TYR A 197 7.85 1.28 -5.59
C TYR A 197 8.93 2.17 -6.21
N GLN A 198 9.70 2.89 -5.42
CA GLN A 198 10.81 3.71 -5.89
C GLN A 198 12.01 2.87 -6.36
N LEU A 199 12.29 1.73 -5.71
CA LEU A 199 13.40 0.85 -6.07
C LEU A 199 13.35 0.35 -7.53
N PHE A 200 12.17 0.26 -8.12
CA PHE A 200 12.01 -0.12 -9.52
C PHE A 200 12.90 0.71 -10.46
N PHE A 201 13.03 2.01 -10.20
CA PHE A 201 13.83 2.90 -11.04
C PHE A 201 15.33 2.74 -10.85
N PHE A 202 15.76 2.06 -9.79
CA PHE A 202 17.16 1.81 -9.47
C PHE A 202 17.61 0.37 -9.78
N ARG A 203 16.77 -0.42 -10.44
CA ARG A 203 17.14 -1.78 -10.86
C ARG A 203 18.42 -1.84 -11.72
N PRO A 204 18.68 -0.90 -12.65
CA PRO A 204 19.91 -0.94 -13.44
C PRO A 204 21.18 -0.87 -12.62
N LEU A 205 21.14 -0.25 -11.45
CA LEU A 205 22.27 -0.06 -10.55
C LEU A 205 22.90 -1.40 -10.12
N ASN A 206 22.10 -2.35 -9.68
CA ASN A 206 22.50 -3.72 -9.36
C ASN A 206 21.27 -4.63 -9.44
N PRO A 207 20.90 -5.15 -10.65
CA PRO A 207 19.65 -5.83 -10.85
C PRO A 207 19.38 -7.01 -9.90
N PRO A 208 20.33 -7.93 -9.63
CA PRO A 208 20.09 -9.05 -8.73
C PRO A 208 19.86 -8.61 -7.28
N ILE A 209 20.66 -7.65 -6.78
CA ILE A 209 20.53 -7.15 -5.40
C ILE A 209 19.25 -6.36 -5.22
N VAL A 210 18.93 -5.44 -6.15
CA VAL A 210 17.71 -4.62 -6.06
C VAL A 210 16.46 -5.51 -6.13
N LYS A 211 16.40 -6.49 -7.05
CA LYS A 211 15.28 -7.44 -7.11
C LYS A 211 15.15 -8.29 -5.84
N ALA A 212 16.26 -8.72 -5.25
CA ALA A 212 16.24 -9.45 -3.98
C ALA A 212 15.73 -8.58 -2.82
N LEU A 213 16.09 -7.28 -2.80
CA LEU A 213 15.60 -6.31 -1.84
C LEU A 213 14.10 -6.06 -2.03
N GLU A 214 13.65 -5.83 -3.27
CA GLU A 214 12.22 -5.70 -3.60
C GLU A 214 11.40 -6.90 -3.12
N LYS A 215 11.88 -8.14 -3.34
CA LYS A 215 11.21 -9.36 -2.87
C LYS A 215 11.07 -9.41 -1.35
N LYS A 216 12.11 -9.03 -0.62
CA LYS A 216 12.07 -8.95 0.87
C LYS A 216 11.09 -7.89 1.35
N LEU A 217 11.12 -6.68 0.75
CA LEU A 217 10.21 -5.59 1.06
C LEU A 217 8.75 -5.95 0.76
N ASP A 218 8.52 -6.63 -0.36
CA ASP A 218 7.17 -7.09 -0.70
C ASP A 218 6.66 -8.09 0.35
N ALA A 219 7.47 -9.06 0.78
CA ALA A 219 7.13 -9.98 1.85
C ALA A 219 6.83 -9.27 3.18
N ILE A 220 7.64 -8.27 3.57
CA ILE A 220 7.40 -7.43 4.76
C ILE A 220 6.05 -6.73 4.64
N THR A 221 5.82 -6.03 3.53
CA THR A 221 4.62 -5.20 3.34
C THR A 221 3.35 -6.01 3.18
N GLN A 222 3.42 -7.24 2.64
CA GLN A 222 2.30 -8.18 2.59
C GLN A 222 1.92 -8.69 3.98
N ASN A 223 2.90 -9.10 4.80
CA ASN A 223 2.63 -9.56 6.16
C ASN A 223 2.12 -8.44 7.07
N LEU A 224 2.68 -7.22 6.97
CA LEU A 224 2.15 -6.04 7.66
C LEU A 224 0.72 -5.69 7.17
N GLY A 225 0.42 -5.93 5.89
CA GLY A 225 -0.92 -5.79 5.35
C GLY A 225 -1.91 -6.74 6.03
N LYS A 226 -1.57 -8.03 6.10
CA LYS A 226 -2.40 -9.02 6.80
C LYS A 226 -2.60 -8.66 8.27
N CYS A 227 -1.53 -8.22 8.95
CA CYS A 227 -1.63 -7.77 10.34
C CYS A 227 -2.60 -6.60 10.51
N ASN A 228 -2.55 -5.61 9.61
CA ASN A 228 -3.48 -4.49 9.60
C ASN A 228 -4.94 -4.92 9.33
N ASP A 229 -5.17 -5.78 8.33
CA ASP A 229 -6.50 -6.25 7.96
C ASP A 229 -7.14 -7.05 9.12
N LEU A 230 -6.35 -7.87 9.82
CA LEU A 230 -6.75 -8.57 11.03
C LEU A 230 -7.05 -7.59 12.20
N ALA A 231 -6.27 -6.53 12.36
CA ALA A 231 -6.51 -5.51 13.38
C ALA A 231 -7.82 -4.74 13.12
N GLN A 232 -8.10 -4.41 11.87
CA GLN A 232 -9.37 -3.77 11.50
C GLN A 232 -10.55 -4.72 11.76
N LEU A 233 -10.41 -6.01 11.45
CA LEU A 233 -11.44 -7.00 11.76
C LEU A 233 -11.72 -7.08 13.27
N ILE A 234 -10.69 -7.18 14.13
CA ILE A 234 -10.86 -7.15 15.59
C ILE A 234 -11.60 -5.89 16.03
N LYS A 235 -11.21 -4.73 15.51
CA LYS A 235 -11.87 -3.46 15.85
C LYS A 235 -13.36 -3.48 15.46
N THR A 236 -13.69 -3.99 14.29
CA THR A 236 -15.08 -4.12 13.83
C THR A 236 -15.87 -5.09 14.71
N LEU A 237 -15.29 -6.23 15.08
CA LEU A 237 -15.90 -7.18 15.99
C LEU A 237 -16.09 -6.58 17.39
N GLY A 238 -15.09 -5.93 17.96
CA GLY A 238 -15.13 -5.31 19.28
C GLY A 238 -16.07 -4.10 19.37
N TYR A 239 -16.10 -3.26 18.36
CA TYR A 239 -16.98 -2.10 18.31
C TYR A 239 -18.47 -2.48 18.28
N ARG A 240 -18.83 -3.56 17.60
CA ARG A 240 -20.19 -4.07 17.57
C ARG A 240 -20.53 -4.96 18.75
N TYR A 241 -19.52 -5.46 19.46
CA TYR A 241 -19.67 -6.38 20.59
C TYR A 241 -19.91 -5.67 21.93
N SER A 242 -19.61 -4.37 22.02
CA SER A 242 -19.82 -3.58 23.23
C SER A 242 -21.30 -3.44 23.67
N GLY A 243 -22.16 -4.16 23.05
CA GLY A 243 -23.60 -3.96 23.21
C GLY A 243 -24.45 -5.10 23.71
N THR A 244 -24.06 -6.38 23.98
CA THR A 244 -25.07 -7.23 24.67
C THR A 244 -24.84 -8.72 24.82
N SER A 245 -23.86 -9.40 24.27
CA SER A 245 -23.73 -10.82 24.60
C SER A 245 -22.30 -11.35 24.47
N ASN A 246 -21.77 -11.82 25.59
CA ASN A 246 -20.53 -12.58 25.62
C ASN A 246 -20.73 -13.90 24.84
N SER A 247 -20.38 -13.91 23.55
CA SER A 247 -20.32 -15.15 22.78
C SER A 247 -18.92 -15.74 22.92
N PRO A 248 -18.75 -16.86 23.64
CA PRO A 248 -17.45 -17.51 23.79
C PRO A 248 -16.76 -17.80 22.44
N ALA A 249 -17.55 -18.09 21.40
CA ALA A 249 -17.06 -18.35 20.07
C ALA A 249 -16.44 -17.09 19.38
N LEU A 250 -16.96 -15.89 19.68
CA LEU A 250 -16.34 -14.64 19.20
C LEU A 250 -15.04 -14.34 19.95
N ASP A 251 -14.96 -14.65 21.24
CA ASP A 251 -13.73 -14.51 22.03
C ASP A 251 -12.65 -15.45 21.50
N GLU A 252 -13.02 -16.70 21.18
CA GLU A 252 -12.11 -17.65 20.55
C GLU A 252 -11.63 -17.16 19.18
N LEU A 253 -12.52 -16.62 18.35
CA LEU A 253 -12.15 -15.98 17.07
C LEU A 253 -11.17 -14.83 17.28
N ALA A 254 -11.38 -13.98 18.27
CA ALA A 254 -10.48 -12.86 18.58
C ALA A 254 -9.08 -13.35 18.97
N VAL A 255 -9.00 -14.45 19.75
CA VAL A 255 -7.71 -15.09 20.10
C VAL A 255 -7.01 -15.60 18.85
N ILE A 256 -7.72 -16.27 17.95
CA ILE A 256 -7.17 -16.77 16.68
C ILE A 256 -6.65 -15.63 15.81
N ILE A 257 -7.41 -14.53 15.72
CA ILE A 257 -6.98 -13.35 14.96
C ILE A 257 -5.67 -12.78 15.51
N ARG A 258 -5.52 -12.67 16.83
CA ARG A 258 -4.27 -12.21 17.48
C ARG A 258 -3.11 -13.16 17.20
N GLN A 259 -3.32 -14.47 17.28
CA GLN A 259 -2.29 -15.47 16.92
C GLN A 259 -1.84 -15.33 15.45
N GLU A 260 -2.75 -15.08 14.52
CA GLU A 260 -2.40 -14.86 13.11
C GLU A 260 -1.66 -13.51 12.89
N GLN A 261 -1.97 -12.49 13.71
CA GLN A 261 -1.18 -11.25 13.72
C GLN A 261 0.25 -11.52 14.18
N ASP A 262 0.44 -12.22 15.30
CA ASP A 262 1.76 -12.56 15.83
C ASP A 262 2.55 -13.41 14.84
N ARG A 263 1.90 -14.39 14.18
CA ARG A 263 2.51 -15.18 13.11
C ARG A 263 2.94 -14.33 11.91
N SER A 264 2.20 -13.30 11.58
CA SER A 264 2.57 -12.36 10.51
C SER A 264 3.77 -11.50 10.93
N LEU A 265 3.76 -10.97 12.16
CA LEU A 265 4.84 -10.16 12.71
C LEU A 265 6.14 -10.96 12.89
N SER A 266 6.07 -12.25 13.29
CA SER A 266 7.24 -13.11 13.40
C SER A 266 8.00 -13.28 12.08
N LYS A 267 7.31 -13.14 10.93
CA LYS A 267 7.93 -13.14 9.60
C LYS A 267 8.49 -11.77 9.21
N VAL A 268 7.88 -10.70 9.71
CA VAL A 268 8.28 -9.32 9.39
C VAL A 268 9.60 -8.97 10.05
N TRP A 269 9.76 -9.25 11.35
CA TRP A 269 10.89 -8.74 12.12
C TRP A 269 12.26 -9.20 11.64
N PRO A 270 12.51 -10.50 11.35
CA PRO A 270 13.81 -10.95 10.86
C PRO A 270 14.17 -10.35 9.49
N LEU A 271 13.18 -10.21 8.59
CA LEU A 271 13.40 -9.61 7.28
C LEU A 271 13.67 -8.10 7.40
N SER A 272 12.92 -7.41 8.26
CA SER A 272 13.08 -5.97 8.50
C SER A 272 14.43 -5.66 9.13
N TYR A 273 14.89 -6.45 10.10
CA TYR A 273 16.19 -6.27 10.70
C TYR A 273 17.33 -6.36 9.69
N LYS A 274 17.26 -7.32 8.75
CA LYS A 274 18.27 -7.46 7.69
C LYS A 274 18.39 -6.23 6.76
N ILE A 275 17.33 -5.42 6.68
CA ILE A 275 17.28 -4.26 5.78
C ILE A 275 17.43 -2.95 6.56
N PHE A 276 16.84 -2.85 7.76
CA PHE A 276 16.63 -1.61 8.49
C PHE A 276 17.37 -1.57 9.84
N CYS A 277 18.34 -2.48 10.08
CA CYS A 277 19.07 -2.44 11.34
C CYS A 277 19.81 -1.09 11.49
N PRO A 278 19.99 -0.60 12.74
CA PRO A 278 20.74 0.62 12.99
C PRO A 278 22.13 0.58 12.38
N GLY A 279 22.56 1.68 11.76
CA GLY A 279 23.86 1.79 11.11
C GLY A 279 23.93 1.25 9.67
N GLN A 280 22.90 0.54 9.19
CA GLN A 280 22.84 0.10 7.79
C GLN A 280 22.61 1.30 6.87
N LYS A 281 23.47 1.46 5.87
CA LYS A 281 23.38 2.50 4.85
C LYS A 281 22.74 1.93 3.57
N LEU A 282 21.90 2.73 2.90
CA LEU A 282 21.26 2.33 1.64
C LEU A 282 22.28 1.88 0.59
N ILE A 283 23.38 2.61 0.46
CA ILE A 283 24.44 2.34 -0.53
C ILE A 283 25.00 0.91 -0.36
N ASN A 284 25.17 0.45 0.89
CA ASN A 284 25.64 -0.91 1.17
C ASN A 284 24.59 -1.97 0.81
N LEU A 285 23.30 -1.66 1.06
CA LEU A 285 22.18 -2.53 0.68
C LEU A 285 22.06 -2.71 -0.83
N LEU A 286 22.40 -1.67 -1.60
CA LEU A 286 22.40 -1.69 -3.06
C LEU A 286 23.68 -2.32 -3.65
N GLY A 287 24.59 -2.78 -2.80
CA GLY A 287 25.79 -3.51 -3.19
C GLY A 287 27.00 -2.64 -3.58
N PHE A 288 26.94 -1.35 -3.26
CA PHE A 288 28.13 -0.51 -3.36
C PHE A 288 28.97 -0.67 -2.10
N ARG A 289 30.07 -1.40 -2.22
CA ARG A 289 31.17 -1.24 -1.28
C ARG A 289 31.89 0.04 -1.68
N ILE A 290 31.83 1.06 -0.85
CA ILE A 290 32.79 2.17 -0.94
C ILE A 290 34.13 1.50 -0.68
N LEU A 291 34.90 1.29 -1.74
CA LEU A 291 36.35 1.12 -1.58
C LEU A 291 36.78 2.43 -0.94
N MET A 292 36.98 2.42 0.38
CA MET A 292 37.75 3.47 1.02
C MET A 292 39.17 3.34 0.46
N MET A 293 39.49 4.18 -0.50
CA MET A 293 40.86 4.57 -0.80
C MET A 293 41.28 5.67 0.15
#